data_1b64d4b73854755d9b2dd14161954ba2
#
_entry.id   1b64d4b73854755d9b2dd14161954ba2
#
_cell.length_a   1.000
_cell.length_b   1.000
_cell.length_c   1.000
_cell.angle_alpha   90.00
_cell.angle_beta   90.00
_cell.angle_gamma   90.00
#
_symmetry.space_group_name_H-M   'P 1'
#
loop_
_entity.id
_entity.type
_entity.pdbx_description
1 polymer ?
#
loop_
_entity_poly.entity_id
_entity_poly.type
_entity_poly.pdbx_seq_one_letter_code
_entity_poly.pdbx_strand_id
1 'polypeptide(L)'
;MNNSTVVRHNGYQHVWTFGLMDSTSATSYMQTWQTLFIYIDILKLFQATLEKNCVRTWFFVRDVDTQYGGLVKSRRECFVEQGLTPETHYIASTGIGGTPSDPKALVQLDSYAMTGFEPEQQRYLYGLSHLNRTIEYGVTFERATLMQYGDRNHVYISGTASINNKGEVMHVGNVQQQTLRMWENVETLLNEGGMSYDDVMQIIVYLRDSADYEVVKRMFEQKFPDIPTVFTLAPVCRPTWLIEMECMAVKKAKNDFRDF
;
A
#
# COMPACT_ATOMS: atom_id res chain seq x y z
N MET A 1 -1.34 -18.32 16.91
CA MET A 1 -1.32 -17.00 17.60
C MET A 1 -2.26 -16.08 16.85
N ASN A 2 -3.03 -15.27 17.56
CA ASN A 2 -3.98 -14.36 16.90
C ASN A 2 -3.17 -13.14 16.41
N ASN A 3 -2.85 -13.08 15.12
CA ASN A 3 -2.04 -12.02 14.54
C ASN A 3 -2.86 -10.73 14.28
N SER A 4 -4.07 -10.64 14.84
CA SER A 4 -4.97 -9.53 14.57
C SER A 4 -5.35 -8.77 15.84
N THR A 5 -5.34 -7.45 15.73
CA THR A 5 -5.86 -6.51 16.73
C THR A 5 -7.13 -5.86 16.19
N VAL A 6 -8.14 -5.75 17.04
CA VAL A 6 -9.44 -5.20 16.67
C VAL A 6 -9.78 -4.00 17.55
N VAL A 7 -10.12 -2.89 16.91
CA VAL A 7 -10.63 -1.69 17.57
C VAL A 7 -12.05 -1.43 17.09
N ARG A 8 -12.99 -1.19 18.00
CA ARG A 8 -14.38 -0.83 17.69
C ARG A 8 -14.67 0.59 18.13
N HIS A 9 -15.14 1.39 17.21
CA HIS A 9 -15.48 2.79 17.47
C HIS A 9 -16.60 3.25 16.54
N ASN A 10 -17.57 3.97 17.06
CA ASN A 10 -18.71 4.53 16.32
C ASN A 10 -19.40 3.57 15.32
N GLY A 11 -19.49 2.29 15.66
CA GLY A 11 -20.10 1.27 14.80
C GLY A 11 -19.18 0.75 13.70
N TYR A 12 -17.97 1.26 13.59
CA TYR A 12 -16.92 0.66 12.77
C TYR A 12 -16.14 -0.37 13.56
N GLN A 13 -15.64 -1.39 12.88
CA GLN A 13 -14.69 -2.35 13.42
C GLN A 13 -13.43 -2.31 12.56
N HIS A 14 -12.33 -1.87 13.13
CA HIS A 14 -11.01 -1.79 12.49
C HIS A 14 -10.24 -3.06 12.83
N VAL A 15 -9.80 -3.81 11.83
CA VAL A 15 -9.06 -5.07 11.97
C VAL A 15 -7.67 -4.88 11.39
N TRP A 16 -6.68 -4.88 12.26
CA TRP A 16 -5.27 -4.84 11.90
C TRP A 16 -4.67 -6.22 12.04
N THR A 17 -4.06 -6.73 10.99
CA THR A 17 -3.42 -8.04 10.98
C THR A 17 -1.95 -7.87 10.62
N PHE A 18 -1.05 -8.49 11.39
CA PHE A 18 0.39 -8.30 11.27
C PHE A 18 1.12 -9.63 11.20
N GLY A 19 2.22 -9.65 10.44
CA GLY A 19 3.16 -10.77 10.43
C GLY A 19 2.59 -12.08 9.91
N LEU A 20 1.57 -12.04 9.03
CA LEU A 20 1.08 -13.25 8.39
C LEU A 20 2.08 -13.76 7.38
N MET A 21 2.44 -15.03 7.51
CA MET A 21 3.35 -15.70 6.59
C MET A 21 3.11 -17.20 6.58
N ASP A 22 3.37 -17.82 5.44
CA ASP A 22 3.61 -19.26 5.33
C ASP A 22 5.13 -19.47 5.19
N SER A 23 5.68 -20.39 5.97
CA SER A 23 7.09 -20.78 5.88
C SER A 23 7.28 -22.26 5.52
N THR A 24 6.20 -22.94 5.14
CA THR A 24 6.19 -24.37 4.83
C THR A 24 6.34 -24.66 3.35
N SER A 25 5.85 -23.76 2.50
CA SER A 25 5.93 -23.89 1.04
C SER A 25 7.28 -23.43 0.49
N ALA A 26 7.70 -23.99 -0.65
CA ALA A 26 9.04 -23.78 -1.18
C ALA A 26 9.22 -22.52 -2.03
N THR A 27 8.14 -21.88 -2.49
CA THR A 27 8.19 -20.75 -3.43
C THR A 27 7.39 -19.56 -2.94
N SER A 28 7.80 -18.35 -3.32
CA SER A 28 7.05 -17.12 -3.00
C SER A 28 5.63 -17.16 -3.55
N TYR A 29 5.39 -17.81 -4.68
CA TYR A 29 4.05 -18.03 -5.22
C TYR A 29 3.17 -18.81 -4.24
N MET A 30 3.61 -19.98 -3.79
CA MET A 30 2.82 -20.83 -2.88
C MET A 30 2.70 -20.19 -1.50
N GLN A 31 3.75 -19.57 -0.99
CA GLN A 31 3.70 -18.88 0.28
C GLN A 31 2.71 -17.70 0.25
N THR A 32 2.68 -16.91 -0.82
CA THR A 32 1.68 -15.83 -0.99
C THR A 32 0.27 -16.40 -1.03
N TRP A 33 0.06 -17.49 -1.76
CA TRP A 33 -1.23 -18.15 -1.85
C TRP A 33 -1.74 -18.58 -0.47
N GLN A 34 -0.92 -19.33 0.27
CA GLN A 34 -1.28 -19.78 1.62
C GLN A 34 -1.49 -18.62 2.59
N THR A 35 -0.64 -17.60 2.55
CA THR A 35 -0.77 -16.41 3.39
C THR A 35 -2.08 -15.66 3.12
N LEU A 36 -2.47 -15.50 1.86
CA LEU A 36 -3.75 -14.89 1.48
C LEU A 36 -4.95 -15.76 1.92
N PHE A 37 -4.87 -17.08 1.81
CA PHE A 37 -5.91 -17.98 2.33
C PHE A 37 -6.08 -17.85 3.84
N ILE A 38 -4.98 -17.86 4.59
CA ILE A 38 -5.01 -17.63 6.04
C ILE A 38 -5.67 -16.26 6.34
N TYR A 39 -5.32 -15.22 5.59
CA TYR A 39 -5.90 -13.90 5.78
C TYR A 39 -7.40 -13.86 5.48
N ILE A 40 -7.85 -14.50 4.40
CA ILE A 40 -9.27 -14.63 4.05
C ILE A 40 -10.04 -15.33 5.17
N ASP A 41 -9.49 -16.39 5.77
CA ASP A 41 -10.13 -17.07 6.88
C ASP A 41 -10.17 -16.21 8.16
N ILE A 42 -9.16 -15.39 8.40
CA ILE A 42 -9.18 -14.39 9.47
C ILE A 42 -10.29 -13.36 9.21
N LEU A 43 -10.43 -12.83 7.99
CA LEU A 43 -11.49 -11.87 7.66
C LEU A 43 -12.89 -12.44 7.90
N LYS A 44 -13.13 -13.72 7.58
CA LYS A 44 -14.41 -14.41 7.85
C LYS A 44 -14.80 -14.38 9.33
N LEU A 45 -13.84 -14.45 10.27
CA LEU A 45 -14.10 -14.35 11.70
C LEU A 45 -14.72 -13.00 12.10
N PHE A 46 -14.49 -11.97 11.30
CA PHE A 46 -15.02 -10.62 11.48
C PHE A 46 -16.17 -10.29 10.53
N GLN A 47 -16.75 -11.31 9.85
CA GLN A 47 -17.80 -11.15 8.84
C GLN A 47 -17.36 -10.21 7.69
N ALA A 48 -16.09 -10.24 7.37
CA ALA A 48 -15.45 -9.44 6.34
C ALA A 48 -15.00 -10.30 5.14
N THR A 49 -14.86 -9.67 3.99
CA THR A 49 -14.27 -10.26 2.79
C THR A 49 -13.07 -9.46 2.30
N LEU A 50 -12.23 -10.09 1.50
CA LEU A 50 -11.09 -9.40 0.90
C LEU A 50 -11.55 -8.26 -0.02
N GLU A 51 -12.55 -8.51 -0.84
CA GLU A 51 -13.12 -7.55 -1.79
C GLU A 51 -13.75 -6.34 -1.09
N LYS A 52 -14.66 -6.57 -0.12
CA LYS A 52 -15.48 -5.47 0.44
C LYS A 52 -14.82 -4.71 1.58
N ASN A 53 -13.89 -5.35 2.29
CA ASN A 53 -13.49 -4.85 3.60
C ASN A 53 -12.00 -4.57 3.74
N CYS A 54 -11.14 -5.15 2.87
CA CYS A 54 -9.71 -4.90 2.94
C CYS A 54 -9.37 -3.52 2.36
N VAL A 55 -8.92 -2.61 3.21
CA VAL A 55 -8.60 -1.22 2.83
C VAL A 55 -7.16 -1.09 2.36
N ARG A 56 -6.24 -1.80 3.00
CA ARG A 56 -4.80 -1.64 2.78
C ARG A 56 -4.04 -2.95 3.04
N THR A 57 -3.02 -3.24 2.22
CA THR A 57 -2.09 -4.35 2.43
C THR A 57 -0.63 -3.90 2.28
N TRP A 58 0.27 -4.56 3.02
CA TRP A 58 1.72 -4.44 2.90
C TRP A 58 2.30 -5.84 2.72
N PHE A 59 3.05 -6.04 1.64
CA PHE A 59 3.79 -7.28 1.39
C PHE A 59 5.29 -7.02 1.52
N PHE A 60 5.90 -7.67 2.49
CA PHE A 60 7.34 -7.64 2.69
C PHE A 60 7.92 -8.90 2.05
N VAL A 61 8.82 -8.71 1.08
CA VAL A 61 9.33 -9.79 0.23
C VAL A 61 10.83 -9.94 0.42
N ARG A 62 11.26 -11.12 0.88
CA ARG A 62 12.67 -11.47 0.94
C ARG A 62 13.21 -11.55 -0.49
N ASP A 63 14.41 -11.00 -0.72
CA ASP A 63 15.05 -10.99 -2.04
C ASP A 63 14.06 -10.56 -3.15
N VAL A 64 13.49 -9.37 -2.98
CA VAL A 64 12.39 -8.85 -3.80
C VAL A 64 12.68 -8.93 -5.31
N ASP A 65 13.92 -8.75 -5.73
CA ASP A 65 14.31 -8.80 -7.15
C ASP A 65 14.09 -10.18 -7.77
N THR A 66 14.08 -11.26 -6.98
CA THR A 66 13.87 -12.64 -7.44
C THR A 66 12.52 -13.22 -7.06
N GLN A 67 11.94 -12.79 -5.92
CA GLN A 67 10.73 -13.40 -5.36
C GLN A 67 9.44 -12.63 -5.69
N TYR A 68 9.53 -11.36 -6.10
CA TYR A 68 8.36 -10.52 -6.35
C TYR A 68 7.43 -11.06 -7.45
N GLY A 69 7.98 -11.71 -8.47
CA GLY A 69 7.20 -12.31 -9.55
C GLY A 69 6.22 -13.39 -9.07
N GLY A 70 6.63 -14.20 -8.09
CA GLY A 70 5.78 -15.22 -7.47
C GLY A 70 4.62 -14.61 -6.70
N LEU A 71 4.90 -13.56 -5.90
CA LEU A 71 3.87 -12.79 -5.19
C LEU A 71 2.84 -12.20 -6.16
N VAL A 72 3.28 -11.50 -7.21
CA VAL A 72 2.38 -10.84 -8.18
C VAL A 72 1.46 -11.84 -8.87
N LYS A 73 2.02 -12.98 -9.31
CA LYS A 73 1.24 -14.04 -9.95
C LYS A 73 0.18 -14.61 -9.01
N SER A 74 0.59 -15.03 -7.82
CA SER A 74 -0.29 -15.63 -6.82
C SER A 74 -1.39 -14.66 -6.38
N ARG A 75 -1.04 -13.41 -6.09
CA ARG A 75 -2.00 -12.37 -5.70
C ARG A 75 -3.06 -12.14 -6.79
N ARG A 76 -2.65 -12.07 -8.04
CA ARG A 76 -3.57 -11.88 -9.18
C ARG A 76 -4.59 -13.02 -9.25
N GLU A 77 -4.14 -14.26 -9.17
CA GLU A 77 -5.01 -15.43 -9.25
C GLU A 77 -5.98 -15.47 -8.05
N CYS A 78 -5.48 -15.29 -6.84
CA CYS A 78 -6.30 -15.23 -5.64
C CYS A 78 -7.32 -14.07 -5.69
N PHE A 79 -6.92 -12.89 -6.18
CA PHE A 79 -7.80 -11.74 -6.27
C PHE A 79 -8.97 -11.99 -7.23
N VAL A 80 -8.73 -12.61 -8.37
CA VAL A 80 -9.82 -12.99 -9.32
C VAL A 80 -10.83 -13.92 -8.63
N GLU A 81 -10.37 -14.92 -7.88
CA GLU A 81 -11.26 -15.82 -7.12
C GLU A 81 -12.07 -15.09 -6.04
N GLN A 82 -11.56 -13.97 -5.54
CA GLN A 82 -12.21 -13.15 -4.51
C GLN A 82 -13.01 -11.97 -5.08
N GLY A 83 -13.21 -11.89 -6.41
CA GLY A 83 -13.98 -10.83 -7.05
C GLY A 83 -13.24 -9.51 -7.28
N LEU A 84 -11.92 -9.48 -7.04
CA LEU A 84 -11.05 -8.33 -7.30
C LEU A 84 -10.50 -8.42 -8.73
N THR A 85 -11.07 -7.63 -9.62
CA THR A 85 -10.79 -7.66 -11.07
C THR A 85 -10.61 -6.25 -11.64
N PRO A 86 -10.18 -6.09 -12.89
CA PRO A 86 -10.13 -4.77 -13.55
C PRO A 86 -11.48 -4.05 -13.63
N GLU A 87 -12.58 -4.81 -13.64
CA GLU A 87 -13.95 -4.32 -13.76
C GLU A 87 -14.55 -3.92 -12.41
N THR A 88 -14.00 -4.44 -11.30
CA THR A 88 -14.38 -4.07 -9.93
C THR A 88 -13.37 -3.08 -9.37
N HIS A 89 -12.45 -3.54 -8.58
CA HIS A 89 -11.33 -2.78 -8.02
C HIS A 89 -10.25 -3.73 -7.51
N TYR A 90 -9.12 -3.17 -7.10
CA TYR A 90 -8.10 -3.83 -6.29
C TYR A 90 -8.00 -3.19 -4.91
N ILE A 91 -6.97 -3.53 -4.15
CA ILE A 91 -6.70 -3.02 -2.80
C ILE A 91 -5.47 -2.12 -2.86
N ALA A 92 -5.47 -0.99 -2.17
CA ALA A 92 -4.27 -0.18 -2.00
C ALA A 92 -3.17 -1.02 -1.33
N SER A 93 -1.96 -1.03 -1.90
CA SER A 93 -0.92 -1.97 -1.48
C SER A 93 0.49 -1.42 -1.68
N THR A 94 1.39 -1.79 -0.77
CA THR A 94 2.84 -1.65 -0.95
C THR A 94 3.45 -3.06 -1.01
N GLY A 95 4.31 -3.29 -2.01
CA GLY A 95 5.09 -4.53 -2.12
C GLY A 95 6.57 -4.18 -2.17
N ILE A 96 7.29 -4.44 -1.08
CA ILE A 96 8.64 -3.92 -0.84
C ILE A 96 9.56 -5.02 -0.34
N GLY A 97 10.87 -4.84 -0.53
CA GLY A 97 11.87 -5.70 0.08
C GLY A 97 11.76 -5.69 1.60
N GLY A 98 11.83 -6.86 2.22
CA GLY A 98 11.78 -6.99 3.67
C GLY A 98 12.22 -8.37 4.14
N THR A 99 12.53 -8.47 5.41
CA THR A 99 12.98 -9.74 6.01
C THR A 99 11.92 -10.21 7.00
N PRO A 100 11.06 -11.17 6.62
CA PRO A 100 10.15 -11.81 7.56
C PRO A 100 10.89 -12.41 8.77
N SER A 101 10.23 -12.48 9.90
CA SER A 101 10.84 -12.98 11.15
C SER A 101 11.22 -14.47 11.09
N ASP A 102 10.49 -15.26 10.32
CA ASP A 102 10.87 -16.65 10.03
C ASP A 102 11.87 -16.67 8.85
N PRO A 103 13.07 -17.24 9.00
CA PRO A 103 14.07 -17.29 7.93
C PRO A 103 13.64 -18.10 6.70
N LYS A 104 12.63 -18.98 6.81
CA LYS A 104 12.06 -19.74 5.70
C LYS A 104 10.96 -18.98 4.95
N ALA A 105 10.40 -17.93 5.55
CA ALA A 105 9.39 -17.14 4.90
C ALA A 105 10.00 -16.21 3.84
N LEU A 106 9.43 -16.24 2.64
CA LEU A 106 9.80 -15.40 1.51
C LEU A 106 8.86 -14.18 1.41
N VAL A 107 7.64 -14.29 1.95
CA VAL A 107 6.61 -13.26 1.90
C VAL A 107 5.93 -13.16 3.26
N GLN A 108 5.77 -11.92 3.73
CA GLN A 108 4.93 -11.58 4.89
C GLN A 108 3.86 -10.60 4.45
N LEU A 109 2.66 -10.73 5.01
CA LEU A 109 1.53 -9.84 4.81
C LEU A 109 1.17 -9.15 6.12
N ASP A 110 1.08 -7.81 6.05
CA ASP A 110 0.36 -6.99 7.02
C ASP A 110 -0.85 -6.35 6.33
N SER A 111 -1.92 -6.11 7.06
CA SER A 111 -3.14 -5.59 6.45
C SER A 111 -4.00 -4.78 7.41
N TYR A 112 -4.81 -3.92 6.83
CA TYR A 112 -5.89 -3.20 7.49
C TYR A 112 -7.20 -3.46 6.75
N ALA A 113 -8.19 -3.95 7.49
CA ALA A 113 -9.55 -4.12 7.02
C ALA A 113 -10.54 -3.41 7.95
N MET A 114 -11.71 -3.07 7.43
CA MET A 114 -12.76 -2.42 8.20
C MET A 114 -14.13 -3.01 7.87
N THR A 115 -14.99 -3.11 8.87
CA THR A 115 -16.41 -3.43 8.70
C THR A 115 -17.32 -2.34 9.31
N GLY A 116 -18.60 -2.37 8.99
CA GLY A 116 -19.56 -1.40 9.51
C GLY A 116 -19.64 -0.11 8.73
N PHE A 117 -18.96 0.01 7.61
CA PHE A 117 -19.06 1.14 6.69
C PHE A 117 -19.96 0.80 5.49
N GLU A 118 -20.49 1.81 4.84
CA GLU A 118 -21.27 1.71 3.61
C GLU A 118 -20.33 1.70 2.40
N PRO A 119 -20.61 0.92 1.33
CA PRO A 119 -19.71 0.84 0.17
C PRO A 119 -19.33 2.21 -0.42
N GLU A 120 -20.23 3.17 -0.39
CA GLU A 120 -20.05 4.54 -0.91
C GLU A 120 -19.02 5.36 -0.14
N GLN A 121 -18.69 4.95 1.10
CA GLN A 121 -17.63 5.58 1.90
C GLN A 121 -16.23 5.29 1.37
N GLN A 122 -16.08 4.21 0.60
CA GLN A 122 -14.79 3.80 0.04
C GLN A 122 -14.67 4.19 -1.43
N ARG A 123 -13.61 4.89 -1.78
CA ARG A 123 -13.29 5.27 -3.16
C ARG A 123 -11.82 4.97 -3.47
N TYR A 124 -11.53 4.68 -4.72
CA TYR A 124 -10.16 4.42 -5.19
C TYR A 124 -9.65 5.61 -5.99
N LEU A 125 -8.38 5.95 -5.82
CA LEU A 125 -7.74 7.08 -6.48
C LEU A 125 -6.68 6.53 -7.44
N TYR A 126 -6.55 7.15 -8.60
CA TYR A 126 -5.77 6.63 -9.72
C TYR A 126 -4.63 7.55 -10.16
N GLY A 127 -4.79 8.88 -10.03
CA GLY A 127 -3.81 9.88 -10.42
C GLY A 127 -3.50 9.89 -11.92
N LEU A 128 -4.47 9.66 -12.78
CA LEU A 128 -4.28 9.34 -14.21
C LEU A 128 -3.56 10.41 -15.04
N SER A 129 -3.42 11.64 -14.55
CA SER A 129 -2.60 12.66 -15.20
C SER A 129 -1.09 12.36 -15.11
N HIS A 130 -0.68 11.66 -14.06
CA HIS A 130 0.74 11.37 -13.74
C HIS A 130 1.05 9.88 -13.66
N LEU A 131 0.04 9.07 -13.38
CA LEU A 131 0.11 7.64 -13.17
C LEU A 131 -0.82 6.93 -14.15
N ASN A 132 -0.65 5.63 -14.32
CA ASN A 132 -1.57 4.75 -15.05
C ASN A 132 -2.20 3.74 -14.09
N ARG A 133 -3.23 3.05 -14.55
CA ARG A 133 -3.77 1.91 -13.79
C ARG A 133 -2.73 0.80 -13.71
N THR A 134 -2.61 0.21 -12.54
CA THR A 134 -1.56 -0.76 -12.25
C THR A 134 -1.67 -2.04 -13.08
N ILE A 135 -2.90 -2.41 -13.45
CA ILE A 135 -3.16 -3.57 -14.31
C ILE A 135 -2.51 -3.43 -15.70
N GLU A 136 -2.33 -2.21 -16.19
CA GLU A 136 -1.73 -1.96 -17.51
C GLU A 136 -0.27 -2.43 -17.60
N TYR A 137 0.43 -2.50 -16.48
CA TYR A 137 1.78 -3.08 -16.40
C TYR A 137 1.86 -4.36 -15.55
N GLY A 138 0.70 -5.01 -15.39
CA GLY A 138 0.61 -6.40 -14.95
C GLY A 138 0.62 -6.63 -13.44
N VAL A 139 0.34 -5.61 -12.62
CA VAL A 139 0.18 -5.77 -11.17
C VAL A 139 -1.25 -5.41 -10.72
N THR A 140 -1.65 -5.92 -9.56
CA THR A 140 -3.04 -5.87 -9.08
C THR A 140 -3.09 -5.16 -7.73
N PHE A 141 -3.10 -3.81 -7.76
CA PHE A 141 -3.35 -2.97 -6.59
C PHE A 141 -3.93 -1.62 -7.01
N GLU A 142 -4.54 -0.89 -6.10
CA GLU A 142 -4.96 0.50 -6.33
C GLU A 142 -3.89 1.48 -5.84
N ARG A 143 -3.80 2.65 -6.49
CA ARG A 143 -2.82 3.69 -6.15
C ARG A 143 -3.08 4.29 -4.78
N ALA A 144 -4.35 4.43 -4.41
CA ALA A 144 -4.77 4.84 -3.07
C ALA A 144 -6.21 4.45 -2.80
N THR A 145 -6.56 4.39 -1.51
CA THR A 145 -7.93 4.26 -1.02
C THR A 145 -8.30 5.49 -0.21
N LEU A 146 -9.42 6.12 -0.54
CA LEU A 146 -10.08 7.17 0.24
C LEU A 146 -11.21 6.54 1.04
N MET A 147 -11.23 6.77 2.37
CA MET A 147 -12.33 6.42 3.28
C MET A 147 -12.96 7.70 3.80
N GLN A 148 -14.29 7.83 3.63
CA GLN A 148 -15.07 9.00 4.02
C GLN A 148 -15.86 8.70 5.30
N TYR A 149 -15.69 9.55 6.31
CA TYR A 149 -16.46 9.51 7.56
C TYR A 149 -17.24 10.81 7.71
N GLY A 150 -18.21 10.87 8.59
CA GLY A 150 -19.04 12.05 8.79
C GLY A 150 -18.24 13.32 9.09
N ASP A 151 -17.22 13.20 9.91
CA ASP A 151 -16.39 14.30 10.41
C ASP A 151 -15.04 14.47 9.68
N ARG A 152 -14.60 13.47 8.90
CA ARG A 152 -13.28 13.47 8.23
C ARG A 152 -13.16 12.50 7.06
N ASN A 153 -12.11 12.68 6.29
CA ASN A 153 -11.68 11.75 5.25
C ASN A 153 -10.28 11.22 5.58
N HIS A 154 -10.02 9.95 5.26
CA HIS A 154 -8.69 9.33 5.31
C HIS A 154 -8.27 8.88 3.92
N VAL A 155 -7.04 9.17 3.52
CA VAL A 155 -6.43 8.66 2.29
C VAL A 155 -5.24 7.78 2.65
N TYR A 156 -5.23 6.56 2.12
CA TYR A 156 -4.14 5.59 2.25
C TYR A 156 -3.46 5.46 0.90
N ILE A 157 -2.29 6.08 0.73
CA ILE A 157 -1.53 6.03 -0.52
C ILE A 157 -0.63 4.80 -0.51
N SER A 158 -0.72 4.02 -1.57
CA SER A 158 0.14 2.87 -1.85
C SER A 158 1.58 3.28 -2.09
N GLY A 159 2.49 2.32 -1.99
CA GLY A 159 3.86 2.52 -2.45
C GLY A 159 3.88 3.13 -3.85
N THR A 160 4.49 4.31 -3.96
CA THR A 160 4.52 5.12 -5.16
C THR A 160 5.97 5.49 -5.47
N ALA A 161 6.41 5.21 -6.68
CA ALA A 161 7.76 5.46 -7.17
C ALA A 161 7.78 6.48 -8.33
N SER A 162 8.96 6.75 -8.87
CA SER A 162 9.17 7.62 -10.03
C SER A 162 8.73 6.93 -11.33
N ILE A 163 7.47 7.11 -11.69
CA ILE A 163 6.82 6.53 -12.87
C ILE A 163 5.97 7.59 -13.58
N ASN A 164 5.75 7.46 -14.88
CA ASN A 164 4.82 8.31 -15.62
C ASN A 164 3.50 7.59 -15.92
N ASN A 165 2.59 8.30 -16.60
CA ASN A 165 1.26 7.78 -16.96
C ASN A 165 1.26 6.74 -18.10
N LYS A 166 2.43 6.30 -18.55
CA LYS A 166 2.60 5.16 -19.47
C LYS A 166 3.20 3.94 -18.75
N GLY A 167 3.45 4.03 -17.42
CA GLY A 167 4.10 2.98 -16.65
C GLY A 167 5.62 2.92 -16.81
N GLU A 168 6.23 3.94 -17.41
CA GLU A 168 7.66 4.00 -17.64
C GLU A 168 8.39 4.59 -16.43
N VAL A 169 9.53 4.01 -16.06
CA VAL A 169 10.38 4.53 -14.98
C VAL A 169 11.02 5.85 -15.42
N MET A 170 10.86 6.88 -14.62
CA MET A 170 11.45 8.19 -14.88
C MET A 170 12.76 8.35 -14.11
N HIS A 171 13.72 9.07 -14.72
CA HIS A 171 14.99 9.47 -14.08
C HIS A 171 15.83 8.30 -13.56
N VAL A 172 15.99 7.25 -14.38
CA VAL A 172 16.80 6.07 -14.03
C VAL A 172 18.21 6.49 -13.57
N GLY A 173 18.66 5.94 -12.43
CA GLY A 173 19.98 6.21 -11.86
C GLY A 173 20.12 7.54 -11.13
N ASN A 174 19.06 8.34 -10.98
CA ASN A 174 19.10 9.62 -10.30
C ASN A 174 18.07 9.69 -9.17
N VAL A 175 18.49 9.41 -7.94
CA VAL A 175 17.58 9.34 -6.77
C VAL A 175 16.91 10.69 -6.48
N GLN A 176 17.62 11.82 -6.66
CA GLN A 176 17.04 13.14 -6.40
C GLN A 176 15.90 13.46 -7.37
N GLN A 177 16.08 13.20 -8.66
CA GLN A 177 15.03 13.41 -9.65
C GLN A 177 13.89 12.38 -9.48
N GLN A 178 14.20 11.15 -9.10
CA GLN A 178 13.18 10.16 -8.75
C GLN A 178 12.36 10.62 -7.53
N THR A 179 12.99 11.22 -6.53
CA THR A 179 12.30 11.78 -5.36
C THR A 179 11.33 12.89 -5.76
N LEU A 180 11.74 13.82 -6.60
CA LEU A 180 10.89 14.91 -7.07
C LEU A 180 9.68 14.38 -7.85
N ARG A 181 9.90 13.47 -8.80
CA ARG A 181 8.83 12.86 -9.58
C ARG A 181 7.86 12.04 -8.72
N MET A 182 8.38 11.30 -7.76
CA MET A 182 7.58 10.56 -6.78
C MET A 182 6.67 11.49 -5.98
N TRP A 183 7.16 12.65 -5.55
CA TRP A 183 6.34 13.66 -4.87
C TRP A 183 5.21 14.20 -5.75
N GLU A 184 5.48 14.49 -7.04
CA GLU A 184 4.44 14.90 -8.00
C GLU A 184 3.35 13.85 -8.13
N ASN A 185 3.73 12.57 -8.19
CA ASN A 185 2.80 11.44 -8.27
C ASN A 185 1.90 11.35 -7.02
N VAL A 186 2.50 11.49 -5.83
CA VAL A 186 1.76 11.46 -4.55
C VAL A 186 0.85 12.68 -4.42
N GLU A 187 1.32 13.88 -4.78
CA GLU A 187 0.53 15.11 -4.77
C GLU A 187 -0.71 14.98 -5.66
N THR A 188 -0.56 14.36 -6.83
CA THR A 188 -1.69 14.11 -7.74
C THR A 188 -2.75 13.22 -7.10
N LEU A 189 -2.35 12.17 -6.38
CA LEU A 189 -3.28 11.29 -5.66
C LEU A 189 -3.95 12.02 -4.48
N LEU A 190 -3.20 12.81 -3.72
CA LEU A 190 -3.75 13.62 -2.64
C LEU A 190 -4.79 14.61 -3.18
N ASN A 191 -4.47 15.32 -4.26
CA ASN A 191 -5.38 16.28 -4.91
C ASN A 191 -6.66 15.62 -5.44
N GLU A 192 -6.58 14.42 -6.03
CA GLU A 192 -7.74 13.64 -6.45
C GLU A 192 -8.63 13.25 -5.26
N GLY A 193 -8.01 13.01 -4.09
CA GLY A 193 -8.70 12.78 -2.80
C GLY A 193 -9.21 14.05 -2.11
N GLY A 194 -9.02 15.24 -2.71
CA GLY A 194 -9.38 16.53 -2.12
C GLY A 194 -8.47 16.97 -0.97
N MET A 195 -7.23 16.47 -0.94
CA MET A 195 -6.21 16.72 0.09
C MET A 195 -4.95 17.34 -0.50
N SER A 196 -4.05 17.76 0.36
CA SER A 196 -2.70 18.24 0.04
C SER A 196 -1.67 17.60 0.97
N TYR A 197 -0.39 17.94 0.80
CA TYR A 197 0.64 17.53 1.74
C TYR A 197 0.43 18.07 3.18
N ASP A 198 -0.31 19.17 3.35
CA ASP A 198 -0.66 19.72 4.68
C ASP A 198 -1.59 18.80 5.48
N ASP A 199 -2.29 17.89 4.80
CA ASP A 199 -3.18 16.91 5.40
C ASP A 199 -2.46 15.57 5.73
N VAL A 200 -1.17 15.43 5.37
CA VAL A 200 -0.40 14.19 5.56
C VAL A 200 0.03 14.03 7.00
N MET A 201 -0.33 12.88 7.59
CA MET A 201 -0.06 12.55 9.00
C MET A 201 1.24 11.79 9.22
N GLN A 202 1.67 11.04 8.22
CA GLN A 202 2.92 10.26 8.26
C GLN A 202 3.40 9.89 6.86
N ILE A 203 4.71 9.73 6.72
CA ILE A 203 5.37 9.25 5.51
C ILE A 203 6.29 8.08 5.86
N ILE A 204 6.29 7.03 5.02
CA ILE A 204 7.31 5.98 5.03
C ILE A 204 8.05 6.03 3.69
N VAL A 205 9.37 6.12 3.77
CA VAL A 205 10.27 6.18 2.61
C VAL A 205 11.10 4.91 2.58
N TYR A 206 11.07 4.24 1.44
CA TYR A 206 11.82 3.03 1.15
C TYR A 206 12.98 3.35 0.22
N LEU A 207 14.20 3.06 0.65
CA LEU A 207 15.42 3.27 -0.13
C LEU A 207 15.99 1.93 -0.57
N ARG A 208 16.39 1.85 -1.84
CA ARG A 208 17.08 0.66 -2.36
C ARG A 208 18.51 0.57 -1.86
N ASP A 209 19.19 1.72 -1.72
CA ASP A 209 20.58 1.81 -1.29
C ASP A 209 20.73 2.78 -0.12
N SER A 210 21.49 2.38 0.88
CA SER A 210 21.83 3.23 2.03
C SER A 210 22.66 4.47 1.65
N ALA A 211 23.40 4.42 0.55
CA ALA A 211 24.16 5.57 0.04
C ALA A 211 23.27 6.77 -0.32
N ASP A 212 21.99 6.52 -0.65
CA ASP A 212 21.04 7.56 -1.00
C ASP A 212 20.41 8.25 0.23
N TYR A 213 20.59 7.69 1.44
CA TYR A 213 19.90 8.13 2.64
C TYR A 213 20.12 9.61 2.97
N GLU A 214 21.37 10.06 3.03
CA GLU A 214 21.69 11.42 3.48
C GLU A 214 21.15 12.50 2.54
N VAL A 215 21.17 12.27 1.24
CA VAL A 215 20.67 13.23 0.26
C VAL A 215 19.15 13.27 0.26
N VAL A 216 18.50 12.10 0.31
CA VAL A 216 17.05 12.01 0.33
C VAL A 216 16.48 12.57 1.64
N LYS A 217 17.07 12.22 2.80
CA LYS A 217 16.67 12.75 4.10
C LYS A 217 16.66 14.28 4.10
N ARG A 218 17.73 14.92 3.64
CA ARG A 218 17.79 16.40 3.54
C ARG A 218 16.70 16.98 2.64
N MET A 219 16.37 16.33 1.53
CA MET A 219 15.28 16.76 0.66
C MET A 219 13.93 16.72 1.38
N PHE A 220 13.66 15.64 2.12
CA PHE A 220 12.42 15.51 2.90
C PHE A 220 12.34 16.50 4.06
N GLU A 221 13.41 16.68 4.82
CA GLU A 221 13.48 17.66 5.92
C GLU A 221 13.24 19.10 5.44
N GLN A 222 13.68 19.43 4.22
CA GLN A 222 13.43 20.75 3.62
C GLN A 222 12.00 20.90 3.10
N LYS A 223 11.43 19.85 2.51
CA LYS A 223 10.10 19.89 1.90
C LYS A 223 8.98 19.69 2.92
N PHE A 224 9.19 18.81 3.91
CA PHE A 224 8.20 18.35 4.87
C PHE A 224 8.73 18.38 6.32
N PRO A 225 9.16 19.55 6.85
CA PRO A 225 9.83 19.62 8.14
C PRO A 225 8.98 19.14 9.31
N ASP A 226 7.65 19.25 9.20
CA ASP A 226 6.71 18.96 10.28
C ASP A 226 5.99 17.61 10.12
N ILE A 227 6.22 16.88 9.01
CA ILE A 227 5.57 15.59 8.79
C ILE A 227 6.44 14.45 9.34
N PRO A 228 5.94 13.64 10.29
CA PRO A 228 6.65 12.46 10.76
C PRO A 228 7.03 11.54 9.60
N THR A 229 8.33 11.36 9.39
CA THR A 229 8.86 10.59 8.26
C THR A 229 9.80 9.50 8.75
N VAL A 230 9.55 8.26 8.33
CA VAL A 230 10.42 7.11 8.57
C VAL A 230 11.15 6.76 7.28
N PHE A 231 12.47 6.62 7.35
CA PHE A 231 13.30 6.11 6.26
C PHE A 231 13.73 4.69 6.59
N THR A 232 13.57 3.78 5.65
CA THR A 232 14.00 2.39 5.80
C THR A 232 14.75 1.90 4.58
N LEU A 233 15.78 1.08 4.82
CA LEU A 233 16.46 0.35 3.76
C LEU A 233 15.60 -0.85 3.37
N ALA A 234 14.93 -0.71 2.25
CA ALA A 234 14.04 -1.74 1.72
C ALA A 234 14.02 -1.64 0.19
N PRO A 235 14.65 -2.58 -0.52
CA PRO A 235 14.71 -2.54 -1.98
C PRO A 235 13.31 -2.50 -2.60
N VAL A 236 13.11 -1.54 -3.48
CA VAL A 236 11.87 -1.38 -4.25
C VAL A 236 11.74 -2.53 -5.26
N CYS A 237 10.51 -2.91 -5.58
CA CYS A 237 10.20 -4.12 -6.37
C CYS A 237 10.70 -4.13 -7.83
N ARG A 238 11.27 -3.03 -8.33
CA ARG A 238 11.98 -2.96 -9.62
C ARG A 238 13.39 -2.40 -9.43
N PRO A 239 14.43 -3.00 -10.04
CA PRO A 239 15.82 -2.59 -9.82
C PRO A 239 16.14 -1.13 -10.18
N THR A 240 15.40 -0.54 -11.13
CA THR A 240 15.58 0.84 -11.58
C THR A 240 14.88 1.88 -10.71
N TRP A 241 14.04 1.47 -9.77
CA TRP A 241 13.47 2.34 -8.76
C TRP A 241 14.39 2.39 -7.53
N LEU A 242 14.94 3.56 -7.28
CA LEU A 242 15.88 3.80 -6.17
C LEU A 242 15.15 4.15 -4.89
N ILE A 243 13.94 4.70 -5.02
CA ILE A 243 13.12 5.20 -3.93
C ILE A 243 11.63 4.93 -4.19
N GLU A 244 10.90 4.68 -3.13
CA GLU A 244 9.44 4.62 -3.08
C GLU A 244 8.95 5.26 -1.79
N MET A 245 7.77 5.87 -1.79
CA MET A 245 7.13 6.33 -0.57
C MET A 245 5.66 5.92 -0.51
N GLU A 246 5.16 5.80 0.69
CA GLU A 246 3.74 5.75 1.00
C GLU A 246 3.41 6.78 2.07
N CYS A 247 2.16 7.19 2.15
CA CYS A 247 1.71 8.08 3.21
C CYS A 247 0.24 7.86 3.55
N MET A 248 -0.14 8.36 4.71
CA MET A 248 -1.53 8.48 5.13
C MET A 248 -1.86 9.96 5.35
N ALA A 249 -2.98 10.41 4.81
CA ALA A 249 -3.49 11.76 5.00
C ALA A 249 -4.88 11.75 5.65
N VAL A 250 -5.14 12.75 6.50
CA VAL A 250 -6.42 12.92 7.21
C VAL A 250 -6.84 14.38 7.11
N LYS A 251 -8.05 14.62 6.63
CA LYS A 251 -8.65 15.96 6.50
C LYS A 251 -10.02 16.01 7.11
N LYS A 252 -10.32 17.07 7.86
CA LYS A 252 -11.68 17.35 8.31
C LYS A 252 -12.60 17.48 7.11
N ALA A 253 -13.76 16.82 7.19
CA ALA A 253 -14.79 16.86 6.17
C ALA A 253 -16.16 16.88 6.84
N LYS A 254 -17.20 17.05 6.05
CA LYS A 254 -18.58 16.87 6.47
C LYS A 254 -19.28 16.05 5.40
N ASN A 255 -19.54 14.80 5.71
CA ASN A 255 -20.21 13.85 4.84
C ASN A 255 -21.47 13.28 5.52
N ASP A 256 -22.36 12.67 4.75
CA ASP A 256 -23.61 12.08 5.25
C ASP A 256 -23.42 10.66 5.82
N PHE A 257 -22.26 10.38 6.40
CA PHE A 257 -21.92 9.10 7.03
C PHE A 257 -21.75 9.27 8.55
N ARG A 258 -21.51 8.17 9.25
CA ARG A 258 -21.13 8.21 10.66
C ARG A 258 -19.74 8.82 10.84
N ASP A 259 -19.53 9.53 11.94
CA ASP A 259 -18.22 10.03 12.33
C ASP A 259 -17.23 8.88 12.58
N PHE A 260 -15.94 9.20 12.35
CA PHE A 260 -14.84 8.26 12.65
C PHE A 260 -14.76 7.95 14.12
#